data_0ca6bd0ca0165fd5c366482cc2e8b479
#
_entry.id   0ca6bd0ca0165fd5c366482cc2e8b479
#
_cell.length_a   1.000
_cell.length_b   1.000
_cell.length_c   1.000
_cell.angle_alpha   90.00
_cell.angle_beta   90.00
_cell.angle_gamma   90.00
#
_symmetry.space_group_name_H-M   'P 1'
#
loop_
_entity.id
_entity.type
_entity.pdbx_description
1 polymer ?
#
loop_
_entity_poly.entity_id
_entity_poly.type
_entity_poly.pdbx_seq_one_letter_code
_entity_poly.pdbx_strand_id
1 'polypeptide(L)'
;MSIVENNIDAAPLLEYCQNNAHLQSSARAGFKKIVMAFGGHNHSNYSKEINGITYVQINSASYVWIGEPTQTEKRYPKEVNDRFGGILKYSMTYTKPLYAIVTLNSKGATLKGTEAEFMPPTPKDLNMNDSVGVFPQVSNIQDLKVKF
;
A
#
# COMPACT_ATOMS: atom_id res chain seq x y z
N MET A 1 5.13 -21.31 11.60
CA MET A 1 4.83 -20.18 10.70
C MET A 1 5.47 -18.96 11.35
N SER A 2 6.71 -18.64 10.96
CA SER A 2 7.50 -17.57 11.57
C SER A 2 6.99 -16.24 11.03
N ILE A 3 6.59 -15.35 11.93
CA ILE A 3 6.35 -13.94 11.63
C ILE A 3 7.73 -13.34 11.38
N VAL A 4 8.00 -12.98 10.14
CA VAL A 4 9.17 -12.15 9.82
C VAL A 4 8.82 -10.75 10.35
N GLU A 5 9.38 -10.40 11.50
CA GLU A 5 9.40 -9.02 11.97
C GLU A 5 10.33 -8.23 11.03
N ASN A 6 9.79 -7.77 9.92
CA ASN A 6 10.45 -6.73 9.16
C ASN A 6 10.42 -5.48 10.02
N ASN A 7 11.59 -5.05 10.42
CA ASN A 7 11.83 -3.80 11.14
C ASN A 7 11.58 -2.62 10.18
N ILE A 8 10.32 -2.44 9.78
CA ILE A 8 9.88 -1.32 8.95
C ILE A 8 9.90 -0.10 9.85
N ASP A 9 10.65 0.91 9.46
CA ASP A 9 10.63 2.20 10.14
C ASP A 9 9.17 2.67 10.24
N ALA A 10 8.66 2.75 11.47
CA ALA A 10 7.28 3.11 11.74
C ALA A 10 7.04 4.63 11.63
N ALA A 11 8.09 5.43 11.39
CA ALA A 11 7.99 6.88 11.36
C ALA A 11 6.98 7.40 10.32
N PRO A 12 6.95 6.93 9.06
CA PRO A 12 5.96 7.40 8.09
C PRO A 12 4.52 7.06 8.49
N LEU A 13 4.30 5.92 9.17
CA LEU A 13 2.99 5.56 9.66
C LEU A 13 2.59 6.36 10.90
N LEU A 14 3.55 6.61 11.77
CA LEU A 14 3.33 7.43 12.95
C LEU A 14 2.93 8.86 12.55
N GLU A 15 3.59 9.41 11.55
CA GLU A 15 3.26 10.70 10.97
C GLU A 15 1.86 10.70 10.33
N TYR A 16 1.51 9.67 9.56
CA TYR A 16 0.17 9.50 9.02
C TYR A 16 -0.89 9.40 10.13
N CYS A 17 -0.62 8.63 11.19
CA CYS A 17 -1.52 8.50 12.32
C CYS A 17 -1.64 9.79 13.15
N GLN A 18 -0.56 10.57 13.27
CA GLN A 18 -0.56 11.87 13.94
C GLN A 18 -1.35 12.90 13.16
N ASN A 19 -1.21 12.92 11.83
CA ASN A 19 -1.97 13.81 10.94
C ASN A 19 -3.46 13.44 10.87
N ASN A 20 -3.83 12.21 11.24
CA ASN A 20 -5.21 11.75 11.42
C ASN A 20 -5.65 11.71 12.89
N ALA A 21 -5.12 12.60 13.73
CA ALA A 21 -5.45 12.70 15.17
C ALA A 21 -6.95 12.90 15.45
N HIS A 22 -7.72 13.41 14.49
CA HIS A 22 -9.18 13.48 14.58
C HIS A 22 -9.83 12.08 14.70
N LEU A 23 -9.27 11.04 14.10
CA LEU A 23 -9.73 9.65 14.27
C LEU A 23 -9.48 9.15 15.70
N GLN A 24 -8.36 9.55 16.30
CA GLN A 24 -8.05 9.22 17.70
C GLN A 24 -8.91 10.01 18.68
N SER A 25 -9.22 11.29 18.39
CA SER A 25 -10.09 12.11 19.23
C SER A 25 -11.53 11.62 19.22
N SER A 26 -12.02 11.16 18.07
CA SER A 26 -13.35 10.56 17.93
C SER A 26 -13.47 9.25 18.70
N ALA A 27 -12.42 8.43 18.74
CA ALA A 27 -12.36 7.22 19.55
C ALA A 27 -12.38 7.50 21.07
N ARG A 28 -11.83 8.64 21.51
CA ARG A 28 -11.86 9.10 22.91
C ARG A 28 -13.19 9.71 23.33
N ALA A 29 -13.97 10.25 22.40
CA ALA A 29 -15.22 10.97 22.67
C ALA A 29 -16.44 10.06 22.89
N GLY A 30 -16.27 8.75 23.13
CA GLY A 30 -17.35 7.83 23.46
C GLY A 30 -18.13 7.24 22.28
N PHE A 31 -17.71 7.52 21.04
CA PHE A 31 -18.13 6.70 19.92
C PHE A 31 -17.50 5.32 20.07
N LYS A 32 -18.34 4.31 20.20
CA LYS A 32 -17.94 2.93 20.44
C LYS A 32 -17.03 2.45 19.33
N LYS A 33 -15.73 2.57 19.58
CA LYS A 33 -14.63 1.81 19.03
C LYS A 33 -14.47 1.84 17.51
N ILE A 34 -13.65 2.77 17.02
CA ILE A 34 -12.97 2.57 15.73
C ILE A 34 -12.01 1.38 15.93
N VAL A 35 -12.18 0.34 15.13
CA VAL A 35 -11.36 -0.90 15.20
C VAL A 35 -10.44 -1.04 14.00
N MET A 36 -10.77 -0.35 12.89
CA MET A 36 -9.96 -0.32 11.67
C MET A 36 -9.98 1.06 11.04
N ALA A 37 -8.85 1.42 10.43
CA ALA A 37 -8.70 2.60 9.57
C ALA A 37 -7.98 2.21 8.28
N PHE A 38 -8.47 2.69 7.14
CA PHE A 38 -7.87 2.42 5.84
C PHE A 38 -7.18 3.67 5.30
N GLY A 39 -5.99 3.50 4.77
CA GLY A 39 -5.22 4.52 4.08
C GLY A 39 -4.88 4.09 2.66
N GLY A 40 -4.62 5.06 1.81
CA GLY A 40 -4.11 4.91 0.45
C GLY A 40 -2.93 5.84 0.21
N HIS A 41 -2.71 6.27 -1.03
CA HIS A 41 -1.72 7.22 -1.49
C HIS A 41 -0.28 6.69 -1.63
N ASN A 42 0.23 5.95 -0.67
CA ASN A 42 1.62 5.46 -0.70
C ASN A 42 1.86 4.26 -1.64
N HIS A 43 0.80 3.71 -2.25
CA HIS A 43 0.86 2.58 -3.17
C HIS A 43 1.64 1.38 -2.60
N SER A 44 1.36 1.03 -1.36
CA SER A 44 2.03 -0.04 -0.64
C SER A 44 1.06 -0.90 0.15
N ASN A 45 1.46 -2.14 0.42
CA ASN A 45 0.74 -3.07 1.27
C ASN A 45 1.32 -3.08 2.67
N TYR A 46 0.50 -2.71 3.66
CA TYR A 46 0.99 -2.67 5.01
C TYR A 46 -0.16 -2.61 6.02
N SER A 47 0.01 -3.25 7.17
CA SER A 47 -0.93 -3.12 8.26
C SER A 47 -0.21 -3.15 9.60
N LYS A 48 -0.72 -2.37 10.56
CA LYS A 48 -0.21 -2.33 11.93
C LYS A 48 -1.33 -2.04 12.91
N GLU A 49 -1.31 -2.69 14.06
CA GLU A 49 -2.18 -2.34 15.16
C GLU A 49 -1.49 -1.31 16.07
N ILE A 50 -2.21 -0.22 16.38
CA ILE A 50 -1.76 0.83 17.29
C ILE A 50 -2.94 1.19 18.19
N ASN A 51 -2.77 1.07 19.50
CA ASN A 51 -3.79 1.39 20.51
C ASN A 51 -5.15 0.69 20.26
N GLY A 52 -5.12 -0.56 19.79
CA GLY A 52 -6.30 -1.36 19.51
C GLY A 52 -7.05 -0.96 18.22
N ILE A 53 -6.45 -0.16 17.36
CA ILE A 53 -6.94 0.18 16.02
C ILE A 53 -6.00 -0.45 15.00
N THR A 54 -6.56 -1.25 14.07
CA THR A 54 -5.78 -1.79 12.94
C THR A 54 -5.78 -0.78 11.80
N TYR A 55 -4.61 -0.22 11.52
CA TYR A 55 -4.37 0.63 10.36
C TYR A 55 -3.97 -0.25 9.19
N VAL A 56 -4.65 -0.08 8.06
CA VAL A 56 -4.43 -0.85 6.84
C VAL A 56 -4.12 0.10 5.70
N GLN A 57 -2.89 0.06 5.22
CA GLN A 57 -2.50 0.74 4.00
C GLN A 57 -2.82 -0.17 2.82
N ILE A 58 -3.65 0.31 1.89
CA ILE A 58 -4.05 -0.43 0.70
C ILE A 58 -3.23 0.05 -0.48
N ASN A 59 -2.69 -0.91 -1.22
CA ASN A 59 -1.95 -0.66 -2.45
C ASN A 59 -2.85 -0.01 -3.51
N SER A 60 -2.23 0.68 -4.46
CA SER A 60 -2.93 1.31 -5.58
C SER A 60 -3.63 0.28 -6.46
N ALA A 61 -4.71 0.69 -7.09
CA ALA A 61 -5.43 -0.15 -8.05
C ALA A 61 -4.67 -0.39 -9.36
N SER A 62 -3.69 0.44 -9.72
CA SER A 62 -3.14 0.44 -11.08
C SER A 62 -1.62 0.42 -11.19
N TYR A 63 -0.88 0.92 -10.20
CA TYR A 63 0.59 0.99 -10.25
C TYR A 63 1.21 1.20 -8.88
N VAL A 64 2.52 0.93 -8.76
CA VAL A 64 3.37 1.35 -7.64
C VAL A 64 4.34 2.43 -8.08
N TRP A 65 4.82 3.22 -7.12
CA TRP A 65 5.93 4.14 -7.33
C TRP A 65 7.26 3.40 -7.24
N ILE A 66 8.18 3.68 -8.17
CA ILE A 66 9.51 3.03 -8.22
C ILE A 66 10.67 3.96 -7.86
N GLY A 67 10.40 5.24 -7.62
CA GLY A 67 11.42 6.21 -7.21
C GLY A 67 12.46 6.56 -8.29
N GLU A 68 13.26 7.58 -8.02
CA GLU A 68 14.27 8.09 -8.96
C GLU A 68 15.37 7.09 -9.32
N PRO A 69 15.97 6.34 -8.37
CA PRO A 69 17.07 5.45 -8.68
C PRO A 69 16.71 4.34 -9.66
N THR A 70 15.42 4.04 -9.79
CA THR A 70 14.89 2.93 -10.59
C THR A 70 13.97 3.39 -11.72
N GLN A 71 13.91 4.70 -11.97
CA GLN A 71 13.12 5.27 -13.06
C GLN A 71 13.47 4.64 -14.41
N THR A 72 12.48 4.46 -15.27
CA THR A 72 12.70 3.97 -16.62
C THR A 72 11.78 4.64 -17.63
N GLU A 73 12.36 5.12 -18.71
CA GLU A 73 11.63 5.62 -19.88
C GLU A 73 11.35 4.53 -20.91
N LYS A 74 11.89 3.32 -20.70
CA LYS A 74 11.83 2.22 -21.67
C LYS A 74 10.42 1.64 -21.89
N ARG A 75 9.50 1.89 -20.95
CA ARG A 75 8.17 1.29 -20.96
C ARG A 75 7.22 1.96 -21.96
N TYR A 76 7.38 3.26 -22.16
CA TYR A 76 6.52 4.04 -23.03
C TYR A 76 7.34 4.82 -24.05
N PRO A 77 6.82 5.05 -25.27
CA PRO A 77 7.43 5.95 -26.24
C PRO A 77 7.67 7.34 -25.64
N LYS A 78 8.71 8.03 -26.15
CA LYS A 78 9.08 9.37 -25.66
C LYS A 78 7.93 10.36 -25.66
N GLU A 79 7.12 10.34 -26.73
CA GLU A 79 5.97 11.23 -26.90
C GLU A 79 4.93 11.02 -25.78
N VAL A 80 4.75 9.78 -25.33
CA VAL A 80 3.85 9.44 -24.23
C VAL A 80 4.42 9.94 -22.91
N ASN A 81 5.72 9.70 -22.66
CA ASN A 81 6.38 10.20 -21.44
C ASN A 81 6.33 11.72 -21.35
N ASP A 82 6.62 12.43 -22.44
CA ASP A 82 6.59 13.90 -22.49
C ASP A 82 5.19 14.45 -22.21
N ARG A 83 4.15 13.81 -22.76
CA ARG A 83 2.75 14.23 -22.57
C ARG A 83 2.31 14.17 -21.11
N PHE A 84 2.82 13.22 -20.33
CA PHE A 84 2.47 13.01 -18.93
C PHE A 84 3.49 13.59 -17.96
N GLY A 85 4.32 14.56 -18.39
CA GLY A 85 5.24 15.28 -17.52
C GLY A 85 6.27 14.41 -16.82
N GLY A 86 6.63 13.28 -17.41
CA GLY A 86 7.62 12.36 -16.87
C GLY A 86 7.15 11.49 -15.70
N ILE A 87 5.89 11.58 -15.26
CA ILE A 87 5.37 10.77 -14.15
C ILE A 87 5.45 9.27 -14.45
N LEU A 88 5.25 8.87 -15.70
CA LEU A 88 5.21 7.45 -16.08
C LEU A 88 6.53 6.72 -15.82
N LYS A 89 7.66 7.39 -15.91
CA LYS A 89 8.97 6.80 -15.64
C LYS A 89 9.18 6.38 -14.18
N TYR A 90 8.41 6.98 -13.25
CA TYR A 90 8.46 6.68 -11.82
C TYR A 90 7.42 5.64 -11.40
N SER A 91 6.59 5.13 -12.31
CA SER A 91 5.52 4.20 -12.00
C SER A 91 5.75 2.82 -12.62
N MET A 92 5.27 1.78 -11.95
CA MET A 92 5.24 0.41 -12.43
C MET A 92 3.80 -0.09 -12.43
N THR A 93 3.22 -0.24 -13.61
CA THR A 93 1.79 -0.57 -13.81
C THR A 93 1.53 -2.06 -13.69
N TYR A 94 0.32 -2.41 -13.29
CA TYR A 94 -0.17 -3.78 -13.22
C TYR A 94 -0.87 -4.20 -14.50
N THR A 95 -0.90 -5.51 -14.77
CA THR A 95 -1.61 -6.09 -15.93
C THR A 95 -3.13 -6.07 -15.77
N LYS A 96 -3.64 -5.96 -14.54
CA LYS A 96 -5.06 -5.84 -14.18
C LYS A 96 -5.24 -5.04 -12.89
N PRO A 97 -6.41 -4.44 -12.66
CA PRO A 97 -6.66 -3.66 -11.45
C PRO A 97 -6.57 -4.51 -10.18
N LEU A 98 -6.00 -3.91 -9.11
CA LEU A 98 -6.07 -4.46 -7.77
C LEU A 98 -7.28 -3.91 -7.03
N TYR A 99 -7.94 -4.76 -6.24
CA TYR A 99 -9.00 -4.39 -5.32
C TYR A 99 -9.05 -5.36 -4.13
N ALA A 100 -9.77 -4.98 -3.10
CA ALA A 100 -10.03 -5.85 -1.98
C ALA A 100 -11.51 -5.86 -1.60
N ILE A 101 -11.96 -6.98 -1.06
CA ILE A 101 -13.29 -7.13 -0.46
C ILE A 101 -13.11 -7.17 1.05
N VAL A 102 -13.78 -6.25 1.75
CA VAL A 102 -13.81 -6.21 3.20
C VAL A 102 -15.14 -6.75 3.70
N THR A 103 -15.10 -7.82 4.49
CA THR A 103 -16.25 -8.40 5.16
C THR A 103 -16.16 -8.09 6.65
N LEU A 104 -17.20 -7.45 7.20
CA LEU A 104 -17.30 -7.07 8.60
C LEU A 104 -18.41 -7.88 9.29
N ASN A 105 -18.14 -8.30 10.54
CA ASN A 105 -19.15 -8.89 11.43
C ASN A 105 -18.84 -8.54 12.89
N SER A 106 -19.66 -8.99 13.82
CA SER A 106 -19.51 -8.70 15.26
C SER A 106 -18.23 -9.28 15.90
N LYS A 107 -17.52 -10.17 15.21
CA LYS A 107 -16.30 -10.85 15.74
C LYS A 107 -15.02 -10.33 15.09
N GLY A 108 -15.12 -9.52 14.03
CA GLY A 108 -13.94 -9.04 13.33
C GLY A 108 -14.18 -8.62 11.89
N ALA A 109 -13.08 -8.45 11.18
CA ALA A 109 -13.01 -8.13 9.77
C ALA A 109 -12.14 -9.13 9.02
N THR A 110 -12.50 -9.42 7.78
CA THR A 110 -11.65 -10.13 6.83
C THR A 110 -11.49 -9.27 5.59
N LEU A 111 -10.26 -9.02 5.19
CA LEU A 111 -9.91 -8.38 3.95
C LEU A 111 -9.36 -9.44 3.01
N LYS A 112 -9.93 -9.55 1.83
CA LYS A 112 -9.50 -10.42 0.73
C LYS A 112 -9.06 -9.55 -0.42
N GLY A 113 -7.73 -9.50 -0.65
CA GLY A 113 -7.13 -8.77 -1.74
C GLY A 113 -7.03 -9.58 -3.02
N THR A 114 -6.75 -8.89 -4.11
CA THR A 114 -6.39 -9.48 -5.39
C THR A 114 -4.92 -9.29 -5.67
N GLU A 115 -4.39 -10.08 -6.62
CA GLU A 115 -3.03 -9.94 -7.13
C GLU A 115 -3.04 -9.78 -8.65
N ALA A 116 -1.97 -9.20 -9.19
CA ALA A 116 -1.73 -9.02 -10.60
C ALA A 116 -0.24 -9.28 -10.88
N GLU A 117 0.15 -9.23 -12.15
CA GLU A 117 1.53 -9.15 -12.55
C GLU A 117 1.90 -7.70 -12.87
N PHE A 118 3.18 -7.38 -12.86
CA PHE A 118 3.66 -6.12 -13.40
C PHE A 118 3.69 -6.18 -14.93
N MET A 119 3.33 -5.09 -15.59
CA MET A 119 3.54 -4.95 -17.02
C MET A 119 5.04 -4.86 -17.34
N PRO A 120 5.52 -5.51 -18.42
CA PRO A 120 6.91 -5.39 -18.85
C PRO A 120 7.31 -3.94 -19.24
N PRO A 121 8.57 -3.54 -19.01
CA PRO A 121 9.57 -4.27 -18.24
C PRO A 121 9.20 -4.35 -16.77
N THR A 122 9.30 -5.55 -16.19
CA THR A 122 8.98 -5.81 -14.78
C THR A 122 10.12 -5.35 -13.87
N PRO A 123 9.92 -5.26 -12.54
CA PRO A 123 11.01 -4.99 -11.61
C PRO A 123 12.21 -5.94 -11.81
N LYS A 124 11.94 -7.22 -12.06
CA LYS A 124 12.97 -8.22 -12.33
C LYS A 124 13.74 -7.93 -13.62
N ASP A 125 13.07 -7.53 -14.70
CA ASP A 125 13.70 -7.17 -15.97
C ASP A 125 14.62 -5.95 -15.85
N LEU A 126 14.35 -5.10 -14.86
CA LEU A 126 15.10 -3.90 -14.56
C LEU A 126 16.17 -4.09 -13.49
N ASN A 127 16.37 -5.32 -12.99
CA ASN A 127 17.25 -5.65 -11.85
C ASN A 127 16.96 -4.78 -10.62
N MET A 128 15.70 -4.47 -10.39
CA MET A 128 15.27 -3.70 -9.21
C MET A 128 15.30 -4.58 -7.96
N ASN A 129 15.64 -3.99 -6.83
CA ASN A 129 15.43 -4.60 -5.53
C ASN A 129 13.93 -4.77 -5.25
N ASP A 130 13.58 -5.68 -4.34
CA ASP A 130 12.19 -5.97 -3.97
C ASP A 130 11.49 -4.82 -3.24
N SER A 131 12.18 -3.70 -3.02
CA SER A 131 11.62 -2.55 -2.34
C SER A 131 12.15 -1.23 -2.89
N VAL A 132 11.33 -0.17 -2.78
CA VAL A 132 11.76 1.23 -2.93
C VAL A 132 11.59 1.90 -1.58
N GLY A 133 12.69 2.42 -1.04
CA GLY A 133 12.72 2.89 0.34
C GLY A 133 12.42 1.74 1.31
N VAL A 134 11.39 1.91 2.15
CA VAL A 134 11.00 0.93 3.18
C VAL A 134 9.85 0.00 2.74
N PHE A 135 9.28 0.21 1.57
CA PHE A 135 8.09 -0.53 1.12
C PHE A 135 8.42 -1.55 0.03
N PRO A 136 7.95 -2.81 0.17
CA PRO A 136 8.08 -3.81 -0.87
C PRO A 136 7.37 -3.38 -2.16
N GLN A 137 7.99 -3.67 -3.30
CA GLN A 137 7.39 -3.52 -4.63
C GLN A 137 6.53 -4.74 -4.92
N VAL A 138 5.25 -4.66 -4.62
CA VAL A 138 4.32 -5.79 -4.77
C VAL A 138 3.12 -5.42 -5.63
N SER A 139 2.64 -6.39 -6.39
CA SER A 139 1.50 -6.28 -7.30
C SER A 139 0.25 -6.98 -6.74
N ASN A 140 0.03 -6.86 -5.44
CA ASN A 140 -1.14 -7.43 -4.77
C ASN A 140 -1.69 -6.48 -3.70
N ILE A 141 -2.90 -6.78 -3.23
CA ILE A 141 -3.42 -6.33 -1.93
C ILE A 141 -3.43 -7.54 -1.01
N GLN A 142 -2.80 -7.42 0.16
CA GLN A 142 -2.65 -8.52 1.10
C GLN A 142 -3.98 -8.97 1.71
N ASP A 143 -4.11 -10.25 2.00
CA ASP A 143 -5.18 -10.77 2.85
C ASP A 143 -4.93 -10.40 4.31
N LEU A 144 -5.99 -10.04 5.02
CA LEU A 144 -5.91 -9.69 6.44
C LEU A 144 -7.12 -10.23 7.21
N LYS A 145 -6.89 -10.67 8.45
CA LYS A 145 -7.94 -10.97 9.42
C LYS A 145 -7.70 -10.17 10.69
N VAL A 146 -8.72 -9.45 11.12
CA VAL A 146 -8.72 -8.66 12.35
C VAL A 146 -9.82 -9.18 13.26
N LYS A 147 -9.52 -9.40 14.54
CA LYS A 147 -10.50 -9.76 15.58
C LYS A 147 -10.84 -8.51 16.39
N PHE A 148 -12.11 -8.35 16.75
CA PHE A 148 -12.61 -7.24 17.57
C PHE A 148 -12.88 -7.67 19.00
#